data_918647581acb81af1b3ea732d171f7e8
#
_entry.id   918647581acb81af1b3ea732d171f7e8
#
_cell.length_a   1.000
_cell.length_b   1.000
_cell.length_c   1.000
_cell.angle_alpha   90.00
_cell.angle_beta   90.00
_cell.angle_gamma   90.00
#
_symmetry.space_group_name_H-M   'P 1'
#
loop_
_entity.id
_entity.type
_entity.pdbx_description
1 polymer ?
#
loop_
_entity_poly.entity_id
_entity_poly.type
_entity_poly.pdbx_seq_one_letter_code
_entity_poly.pdbx_strand_id
1 'polypeptide(L)'
;MNKLKPTWQLFEELVCRILKANNFQINRNSCRGDDGFDFLGDFGGERWAIEVKFYRTARAQPSLIDAAATRITSNGVAAGVNKGMLVVSCFLTPELREALEKKFNITFVDQADLRIWCSSDPELAESLDALLEVNLNEALTTHLSRKESNSIIRDKALYKSNRIERKKNKGTELCLELKSIKKGKTSWRQYEKKCEEILKYLFPNDLHGWHSQKRTDDGLNRYDFVCRIRPTTEFWKFVIEHLNSRYVLFEFKNYLGEIKQGQILTTEKYLLEKGLRRMAIIMTRTGAEAHAIAMTQGAMREQGKLMLIVNDEKVCEMLHMKERGEDPTDCLFEIADNFLLTLPR
;
A
#
# COMPACT_ATOMS: atom_id res chain seq x y z
N MET A 1 -16.08 -5.72 -20.22
CA MET A 1 -14.86 -4.92 -20.01
C MET A 1 -13.92 -5.73 -19.12
N ASN A 2 -12.78 -6.18 -19.66
CA ASN A 2 -11.75 -6.84 -18.85
C ASN A 2 -11.21 -5.80 -17.85
N LYS A 3 -11.43 -6.01 -16.55
CA LYS A 3 -10.77 -5.21 -15.52
C LYS A 3 -9.25 -5.43 -15.68
N LEU A 4 -8.51 -4.35 -15.92
CA LEU A 4 -7.05 -4.38 -15.87
C LEU A 4 -6.62 -4.93 -14.51
N LYS A 5 -5.71 -5.89 -14.52
CA LYS A 5 -5.17 -6.45 -13.27
C LYS A 5 -4.35 -5.37 -12.55
N PRO A 6 -4.47 -5.24 -11.22
CA PRO A 6 -3.65 -4.31 -10.45
C PRO A 6 -2.17 -4.69 -10.52
N THR A 7 -1.28 -3.70 -10.40
CA THR A 7 0.18 -3.86 -10.56
C THR A 7 0.76 -4.91 -9.60
N TRP A 8 0.29 -4.94 -8.35
CA TRP A 8 0.73 -5.96 -7.37
C TRP A 8 0.43 -7.39 -7.83
N GLN A 9 -0.72 -7.61 -8.47
CA GLN A 9 -1.09 -8.94 -8.99
C GLN A 9 -0.21 -9.33 -10.19
N LEU A 10 0.12 -8.36 -11.05
CA LEU A 10 1.05 -8.58 -12.17
C LEU A 10 2.45 -8.93 -11.65
N PHE A 11 2.88 -8.28 -10.56
CA PHE A 11 4.17 -8.56 -9.92
C PHE A 11 4.20 -9.97 -9.30
N GLU A 12 3.16 -10.39 -8.59
CA GLU A 12 3.05 -11.77 -8.08
C GLU A 12 3.12 -12.81 -9.20
N GLU A 13 2.40 -12.57 -10.31
CA GLU A 13 2.42 -13.46 -11.47
C GLU A 13 3.82 -13.54 -12.11
N LEU A 14 4.51 -12.41 -12.21
CA LEU A 14 5.87 -12.34 -12.72
C LEU A 14 6.86 -13.06 -11.80
N VAL A 15 6.80 -12.81 -10.49
CA VAL A 15 7.65 -13.50 -9.49
C VAL A 15 7.43 -15.02 -9.56
N CYS A 16 6.19 -15.48 -9.72
CA CYS A 16 5.90 -16.91 -9.91
C CYS A 16 6.59 -17.48 -11.16
N ARG A 17 6.63 -16.72 -12.28
CA ARG A 17 7.35 -17.15 -13.51
C ARG A 17 8.86 -17.19 -13.26
N ILE A 18 9.41 -16.17 -12.60
CA ILE A 18 10.85 -16.09 -12.25
C ILE A 18 11.26 -17.26 -11.36
N LEU A 19 10.50 -17.57 -10.32
CA LEU A 19 10.76 -18.69 -9.43
C LEU A 19 10.76 -20.03 -10.20
N LYS A 20 9.79 -20.23 -11.08
CA LYS A 20 9.72 -21.44 -11.93
C LYS A 20 10.90 -21.56 -12.88
N ALA A 21 11.33 -20.46 -13.51
CA ALA A 21 12.52 -20.42 -14.34
C ALA A 21 13.82 -20.76 -13.57
N ASN A 22 13.82 -20.52 -12.24
CA ASN A 22 14.90 -20.88 -11.32
C ASN A 22 14.67 -22.21 -10.58
N ASN A 23 13.90 -23.13 -11.18
CA ASN A 23 13.68 -24.51 -10.72
C ASN A 23 12.86 -24.64 -9.41
N PHE A 24 12.11 -23.63 -8.99
CA PHE A 24 11.11 -23.79 -7.94
C PHE A 24 9.86 -24.49 -8.50
N GLN A 25 9.42 -25.54 -7.83
CA GLN A 25 8.13 -26.18 -8.13
C GLN A 25 7.04 -25.46 -7.33
N ILE A 26 6.33 -24.51 -7.98
CA ILE A 26 5.33 -23.66 -7.33
C ILE A 26 3.93 -24.27 -7.51
N ASN A 27 3.26 -24.56 -6.39
CA ASN A 27 1.85 -24.96 -6.34
C ASN A 27 0.96 -23.72 -6.14
N ARG A 28 0.26 -23.29 -7.20
CA ARG A 28 -0.64 -22.12 -7.18
C ARG A 28 -1.95 -22.34 -6.43
N ASN A 29 -2.35 -23.59 -6.18
CA ASN A 29 -3.69 -23.93 -5.68
C ASN A 29 -3.85 -23.86 -4.16
N SER A 30 -2.80 -23.58 -3.40
CA SER A 30 -2.84 -23.61 -1.93
C SER A 30 -3.03 -22.25 -1.25
N CYS A 31 -3.03 -21.11 -1.98
CA CYS A 31 -2.79 -19.83 -1.32
C CYS A 31 -3.79 -18.71 -1.62
N ARG A 32 -5.01 -19.01 -2.06
CA ARG A 32 -6.12 -18.04 -2.05
C ARG A 32 -7.00 -18.25 -0.82
N GLY A 33 -6.47 -18.05 0.36
CA GLY A 33 -7.21 -18.13 1.59
C GLY A 33 -6.26 -18.13 2.76
N ASP A 34 -6.60 -17.61 3.86
CA ASP A 34 -6.13 -17.61 5.24
C ASP A 34 -4.71 -18.10 5.63
N ASP A 35 -3.93 -18.72 4.76
CA ASP A 35 -2.61 -19.29 5.08
C ASP A 35 -1.51 -18.23 5.24
N GLY A 36 -1.73 -17.00 4.76
CA GLY A 36 -0.93 -15.82 5.03
C GLY A 36 0.42 -15.74 4.33
N PHE A 37 0.57 -16.41 3.19
CA PHE A 37 1.65 -16.26 2.20
C PHE A 37 1.09 -16.54 0.80
N ASP A 38 1.78 -16.05 -0.25
CA ASP A 38 1.25 -16.05 -1.62
C ASP A 38 1.49 -17.39 -2.34
N PHE A 39 2.61 -18.08 -2.07
CA PHE A 39 2.95 -19.33 -2.71
C PHE A 39 3.55 -20.35 -1.73
N LEU A 40 3.23 -21.62 -1.99
CA LEU A 40 4.04 -22.75 -1.53
C LEU A 40 4.89 -23.26 -2.70
N GLY A 41 6.17 -23.48 -2.45
CA GLY A 41 7.09 -24.01 -3.44
C GLY A 41 8.02 -25.05 -2.86
N ASP A 42 8.44 -26.00 -3.68
CA ASP A 42 9.48 -26.99 -3.35
C ASP A 42 10.74 -26.66 -4.15
N PHE A 43 11.88 -26.57 -3.45
CA PHE A 43 13.18 -26.32 -4.04
C PHE A 43 14.29 -26.98 -3.22
N GLY A 44 15.17 -27.74 -3.89
CA GLY A 44 16.30 -28.43 -3.22
C GLY A 44 15.86 -29.47 -2.18
N GLY A 45 14.67 -30.03 -2.31
CA GLY A 45 14.10 -30.99 -1.35
C GLY A 45 13.49 -30.35 -0.11
N GLU A 46 13.41 -29.03 -0.05
CA GLU A 46 12.83 -28.25 1.04
C GLU A 46 11.55 -27.57 0.60
N ARG A 47 10.58 -27.46 1.51
CA ARG A 47 9.32 -26.75 1.28
C ARG A 47 9.43 -25.31 1.76
N TRP A 48 9.03 -24.37 0.91
CA TRP A 48 9.15 -22.94 1.08
C TRP A 48 7.78 -22.27 1.15
N ALA A 49 7.59 -21.41 2.15
CA ALA A 49 6.53 -20.41 2.14
C ALA A 49 7.09 -19.10 1.53
N ILE A 50 6.40 -18.58 0.53
CA ILE A 50 6.88 -17.43 -0.24
C ILE A 50 5.81 -16.34 -0.20
N GLU A 51 6.19 -15.18 0.29
CA GLU A 51 5.38 -13.96 0.33
C GLU A 51 5.97 -12.95 -0.65
N VAL A 52 5.12 -12.30 -1.45
CA VAL A 52 5.51 -11.32 -2.47
C VAL A 52 4.91 -9.97 -2.14
N LYS A 53 5.72 -8.93 -2.10
CA LYS A 53 5.26 -7.57 -1.80
C LYS A 53 5.70 -6.60 -2.89
N PHE A 54 4.70 -5.97 -3.48
CA PHE A 54 4.92 -4.88 -4.43
C PHE A 54 4.92 -3.54 -3.69
N TYR A 55 5.99 -2.79 -3.83
CA TYR A 55 6.12 -1.42 -3.37
C TYR A 55 6.44 -0.53 -4.58
N ARG A 56 5.72 0.58 -4.75
CA ARG A 56 5.95 1.52 -5.87
C ARG A 56 7.25 2.29 -5.73
N THR A 57 7.77 2.41 -4.51
CA THR A 57 9.01 3.12 -4.22
C THR A 57 10.23 2.25 -4.45
N ALA A 58 11.33 2.82 -4.94
CA ALA A 58 12.61 2.13 -5.03
C ALA A 58 13.12 1.62 -3.67
N ARG A 59 12.67 2.24 -2.56
CA ARG A 59 12.96 1.83 -1.17
C ARG A 59 11.73 1.93 -0.31
N ALA A 60 11.16 0.79 0.08
CA ALA A 60 10.04 0.75 0.99
C ALA A 60 10.43 1.14 2.43
N GLN A 61 9.44 1.57 3.21
CA GLN A 61 9.65 1.83 4.64
C GLN A 61 10.07 0.55 5.36
N PRO A 62 11.13 0.58 6.18
CA PRO A 62 11.58 -0.61 6.92
C PRO A 62 10.49 -1.27 7.76
N SER A 63 9.54 -0.49 8.30
CA SER A 63 8.42 -1.01 9.08
C SER A 63 7.44 -1.87 8.29
N LEU A 64 7.27 -1.60 6.99
CA LEU A 64 6.41 -2.40 6.11
C LEU A 64 7.06 -3.76 5.81
N ILE A 65 8.38 -3.75 5.55
CA ILE A 65 9.14 -4.98 5.31
C ILE A 65 9.20 -5.84 6.58
N ASP A 66 9.41 -5.20 7.75
CA ASP A 66 9.39 -5.87 9.06
C ASP A 66 8.02 -6.53 9.34
N ALA A 67 6.93 -5.85 9.03
CA ALA A 67 5.57 -6.38 9.18
C ALA A 67 5.32 -7.59 8.24
N ALA A 68 5.76 -7.51 6.98
CA ALA A 68 5.64 -8.62 6.02
C ALA A 68 6.48 -9.82 6.46
N ALA A 69 7.73 -9.60 6.91
CA ALA A 69 8.60 -10.65 7.43
C ALA A 69 8.04 -11.31 8.69
N THR A 70 7.45 -10.52 9.61
CA THR A 70 6.75 -11.05 10.80
C THR A 70 5.60 -11.97 10.40
N ARG A 71 4.81 -11.56 9.40
CA ARG A 71 3.66 -12.33 8.93
C ARG A 71 4.07 -13.68 8.35
N ILE A 72 5.02 -13.70 7.41
CA ILE A 72 5.45 -14.97 6.78
C ILE A 72 6.07 -15.92 7.81
N THR A 73 6.84 -15.38 8.77
CA THR A 73 7.43 -16.19 9.85
C THR A 73 6.35 -16.84 10.72
N SER A 74 5.31 -16.08 11.09
CA SER A 74 4.22 -16.61 11.93
C SER A 74 3.39 -17.66 11.19
N ASN A 75 3.04 -17.41 9.94
CA ASN A 75 2.15 -18.25 9.15
C ASN A 75 2.85 -19.50 8.62
N GLY A 76 4.13 -19.39 8.25
CA GLY A 76 4.92 -20.54 7.83
C GLY A 76 5.05 -21.61 8.91
N VAL A 77 5.21 -21.19 10.17
CA VAL A 77 5.21 -22.11 11.32
C VAL A 77 3.86 -22.83 11.44
N ALA A 78 2.76 -22.10 11.26
CA ALA A 78 1.41 -22.68 11.35
C ALA A 78 1.14 -23.70 10.20
N ALA A 79 1.74 -23.49 9.03
CA ALA A 79 1.63 -24.37 7.86
C ALA A 79 2.63 -25.55 7.87
N GLY A 80 3.46 -25.67 8.90
CA GLY A 80 4.48 -26.74 8.98
C GLY A 80 5.60 -26.63 7.95
N VAL A 81 5.87 -25.39 7.46
CA VAL A 81 6.92 -25.09 6.49
C VAL A 81 8.19 -24.64 7.21
N ASN A 82 9.34 -25.14 6.80
CA ASN A 82 10.63 -24.86 7.46
C ASN A 82 11.48 -23.80 6.78
N LYS A 83 11.08 -23.31 5.61
CA LYS A 83 11.76 -22.26 4.85
C LYS A 83 10.82 -21.12 4.55
N GLY A 84 11.31 -19.89 4.67
CA GLY A 84 10.57 -18.69 4.31
C GLY A 84 11.35 -17.83 3.31
N MET A 85 10.62 -17.19 2.41
CA MET A 85 11.15 -16.23 1.46
C MET A 85 10.21 -15.03 1.36
N LEU A 86 10.74 -13.84 1.56
CA LEU A 86 10.04 -12.59 1.28
C LEU A 86 10.65 -11.94 0.03
N VAL A 87 9.84 -11.85 -1.02
CA VAL A 87 10.21 -11.21 -2.29
C VAL A 87 9.62 -9.81 -2.33
N VAL A 88 10.46 -8.80 -2.55
CA VAL A 88 10.04 -7.40 -2.59
C VAL A 88 10.44 -6.73 -3.90
N SER A 89 9.59 -5.82 -4.41
CA SER A 89 9.84 -5.08 -5.65
C SER A 89 10.84 -3.92 -5.48
N CYS A 90 11.18 -3.55 -4.26
CA CYS A 90 12.11 -2.46 -3.92
C CYS A 90 13.53 -2.97 -3.66
N PHE A 91 14.49 -2.03 -3.53
CA PHE A 91 15.86 -2.35 -3.07
C PHE A 91 15.94 -2.37 -1.55
N LEU A 92 16.67 -3.33 -1.02
CA LEU A 92 17.07 -3.36 0.39
C LEU A 92 18.52 -2.87 0.54
N THR A 93 18.75 -1.91 1.43
CA THR A 93 20.15 -1.54 1.75
C THR A 93 20.84 -2.71 2.46
N PRO A 94 22.17 -2.85 2.32
CA PRO A 94 22.91 -3.92 2.98
C PRO A 94 22.66 -3.98 4.49
N GLU A 95 22.62 -2.82 5.17
CA GLU A 95 22.40 -2.71 6.62
C GLU A 95 20.99 -3.16 7.01
N LEU A 96 19.97 -2.74 6.24
CA LEU A 96 18.59 -3.15 6.49
C LEU A 96 18.41 -4.65 6.27
N ARG A 97 18.98 -5.18 5.18
CA ARG A 97 18.94 -6.61 4.87
C ARG A 97 19.57 -7.45 5.97
N GLU A 98 20.78 -7.10 6.40
CA GLU A 98 21.48 -7.79 7.48
C GLU A 98 20.68 -7.77 8.79
N ALA A 99 20.09 -6.62 9.14
CA ALA A 99 19.25 -6.48 10.33
C ALA A 99 18.00 -7.37 10.26
N LEU A 100 17.37 -7.44 9.10
CA LEU A 100 16.17 -8.26 8.87
C LEU A 100 16.51 -9.76 8.89
N GLU A 101 17.57 -10.20 8.21
CA GLU A 101 18.02 -11.59 8.17
C GLU A 101 18.40 -12.10 9.56
N LYS A 102 19.07 -11.27 10.37
CA LYS A 102 19.35 -11.59 11.78
C LYS A 102 18.09 -11.74 12.62
N LYS A 103 17.06 -10.93 12.34
CA LYS A 103 15.81 -10.91 13.11
C LYS A 103 14.87 -12.05 12.77
N PHE A 104 14.70 -12.38 11.48
CA PHE A 104 13.63 -13.25 11.01
C PHE A 104 14.04 -14.63 10.53
N ASN A 105 15.31 -14.87 10.29
CA ASN A 105 15.84 -16.15 9.76
C ASN A 105 15.07 -16.67 8.53
N ILE A 106 14.68 -15.77 7.62
CA ILE A 106 14.07 -16.04 6.31
C ILE A 106 14.95 -15.45 5.20
N THR A 107 14.74 -15.90 3.98
CA THR A 107 15.44 -15.37 2.81
C THR A 107 14.75 -14.12 2.30
N PHE A 108 15.49 -13.04 2.12
CA PHE A 108 15.01 -11.82 1.48
C PHE A 108 15.49 -11.76 0.03
N VAL A 109 14.57 -11.54 -0.88
CA VAL A 109 14.80 -11.38 -2.32
C VAL A 109 14.30 -10.01 -2.71
N ASP A 110 15.19 -9.13 -3.11
CA ASP A 110 14.86 -7.77 -3.52
C ASP A 110 14.95 -7.57 -5.05
N GLN A 111 14.70 -6.37 -5.52
CA GLN A 111 14.73 -6.04 -6.94
C GLN A 111 16.06 -6.40 -7.60
N ALA A 112 17.21 -6.25 -6.91
CA ALA A 112 18.51 -6.59 -7.49
C ALA A 112 18.69 -8.11 -7.64
N ASP A 113 18.19 -8.90 -6.69
CA ASP A 113 18.21 -10.37 -6.78
C ASP A 113 17.31 -10.86 -7.93
N LEU A 114 16.10 -10.27 -8.06
CA LEU A 114 15.18 -10.59 -9.16
C LEU A 114 15.82 -10.35 -10.53
N ARG A 115 16.58 -9.25 -10.71
CA ARG A 115 17.31 -8.98 -11.94
C ARG A 115 18.36 -10.03 -12.25
N ILE A 116 19.10 -10.50 -11.24
CA ILE A 116 20.06 -11.59 -11.41
C ILE A 116 19.35 -12.87 -11.82
N TRP A 117 18.19 -13.16 -11.20
CA TRP A 117 17.42 -14.37 -11.52
C TRP A 117 16.77 -14.33 -12.90
N CYS A 118 16.54 -13.15 -13.47
CA CYS A 118 16.06 -12.97 -14.85
C CYS A 118 17.17 -12.91 -15.90
N SER A 119 18.45 -12.84 -15.50
CA SER A 119 19.57 -12.55 -16.44
C SER A 119 19.73 -13.56 -17.57
N SER A 120 19.25 -14.78 -17.40
CA SER A 120 19.25 -15.84 -18.42
C SER A 120 18.00 -15.86 -19.31
N ASP A 121 16.97 -15.07 -18.99
CA ASP A 121 15.69 -15.03 -19.71
C ASP A 121 15.35 -13.58 -20.07
N PRO A 122 15.62 -13.13 -21.32
CA PRO A 122 15.37 -11.76 -21.73
C PRO A 122 13.90 -11.31 -21.63
N GLU A 123 12.93 -12.21 -21.82
CA GLU A 123 11.50 -11.89 -21.73
C GLU A 123 11.10 -11.58 -20.28
N LEU A 124 11.63 -12.33 -19.33
CA LEU A 124 11.39 -12.07 -17.90
C LEU A 124 12.07 -10.77 -17.46
N ALA A 125 13.28 -10.50 -17.95
CA ALA A 125 14.01 -9.26 -17.66
C ALA A 125 13.25 -8.03 -18.16
N GLU A 126 12.78 -8.06 -19.42
CA GLU A 126 11.99 -6.98 -20.02
C GLU A 126 10.66 -6.78 -19.28
N SER A 127 9.98 -7.87 -18.91
CA SER A 127 8.74 -7.83 -18.12
C SER A 127 8.97 -7.21 -16.74
N LEU A 128 10.10 -7.51 -16.08
CA LEU A 128 10.47 -6.96 -14.79
C LEU A 128 10.76 -5.45 -14.91
N ASP A 129 11.50 -5.04 -15.92
CA ASP A 129 11.84 -3.64 -16.17
C ASP A 129 10.61 -2.79 -16.48
N ALA A 130 9.72 -3.29 -17.32
CA ALA A 130 8.46 -2.62 -17.64
C ALA A 130 7.54 -2.46 -16.43
N LEU A 131 7.56 -3.42 -15.48
CA LEU A 131 6.70 -3.38 -14.30
C LEU A 131 7.26 -2.50 -13.20
N LEU A 132 8.58 -2.40 -13.07
CA LEU A 132 9.23 -1.74 -11.93
C LEU A 132 9.70 -0.31 -12.22
N GLU A 133 9.51 0.23 -13.43
CA GLU A 133 9.95 1.59 -13.83
C GLU A 133 11.38 1.90 -13.33
N VAL A 134 12.32 1.08 -13.72
CA VAL A 134 13.62 0.94 -13.06
C VAL A 134 14.50 2.17 -13.14
N ASN A 135 14.94 2.67 -12.00
CA ASN A 135 16.08 3.59 -11.92
C ASN A 135 17.40 2.82 -12.07
N LEU A 136 17.95 2.80 -13.31
CA LEU A 136 19.18 2.07 -13.66
C LEU A 136 20.39 2.47 -12.79
N ASN A 137 20.46 3.71 -12.32
CA ASN A 137 21.57 4.18 -11.47
C ASN A 137 21.54 3.55 -10.07
N GLU A 138 20.36 3.37 -9.48
CA GLU A 138 20.20 2.66 -8.19
C GLU A 138 20.52 1.16 -8.30
N ALA A 139 20.12 0.55 -9.42
CA ALA A 139 20.44 -0.85 -9.71
C ALA A 139 21.94 -1.10 -9.79
N LEU A 140 22.70 -0.24 -10.49
CA LEU A 140 24.14 -0.36 -10.65
C LEU A 140 24.91 -0.22 -9.34
N THR A 141 24.55 0.74 -8.49
CA THR A 141 25.21 0.94 -7.17
C THR A 141 24.99 -0.24 -6.23
N THR A 142 23.83 -0.87 -6.29
CA THR A 142 23.50 -2.02 -5.45
C THR A 142 24.19 -3.30 -5.94
N HIS A 143 24.40 -3.44 -7.26
CA HIS A 143 25.13 -4.57 -7.86
C HIS A 143 26.61 -4.63 -7.48
N LEU A 144 27.27 -3.47 -7.40
CA LEU A 144 28.69 -3.40 -7.07
C LEU A 144 29.02 -3.84 -5.64
N SER A 145 28.07 -3.79 -4.73
CA SER A 145 28.26 -4.23 -3.32
C SER A 145 27.96 -5.72 -3.09
N ARG A 146 27.43 -6.46 -4.09
CA ARG A 146 26.96 -7.84 -3.92
C ARG A 146 27.81 -8.84 -4.70
N LYS A 147 28.96 -9.21 -4.16
CA LYS A 147 29.76 -10.34 -4.71
C LYS A 147 29.16 -11.73 -4.43
N GLU A 148 28.08 -11.86 -3.64
CA GLU A 148 27.64 -13.12 -3.05
C GLU A 148 26.20 -13.55 -3.36
N SER A 149 25.43 -12.82 -4.19
CA SER A 149 24.00 -13.12 -4.42
C SER A 149 23.72 -14.47 -5.12
N ASN A 150 24.71 -15.10 -5.73
CA ASN A 150 24.56 -16.45 -6.28
C ASN A 150 24.53 -17.56 -5.20
N SER A 151 24.85 -17.24 -3.93
CA SER A 151 24.77 -18.20 -2.83
C SER A 151 23.36 -18.31 -2.24
N ILE A 152 22.50 -17.29 -2.44
CA ILE A 152 21.16 -17.20 -1.80
C ILE A 152 20.24 -18.36 -2.20
N ILE A 153 20.35 -18.83 -3.45
CA ILE A 153 19.63 -20.04 -3.90
C ILE A 153 20.26 -21.33 -3.30
N ARG A 154 21.48 -21.23 -2.79
CA ARG A 154 22.26 -22.38 -2.28
C ARG A 154 22.28 -22.48 -0.75
N ASP A 155 22.09 -21.38 -0.03
CA ASP A 155 22.20 -21.35 1.42
C ASP A 155 20.86 -21.50 2.15
N LYS A 156 20.88 -22.42 3.10
CA LYS A 156 19.71 -22.93 3.82
C LYS A 156 19.24 -21.95 4.89
N ALA A 157 18.24 -21.12 4.61
CA ALA A 157 17.53 -20.38 5.64
C ALA A 157 16.53 -21.29 6.37
N LEU A 158 16.79 -21.56 7.65
CA LEU A 158 15.93 -22.40 8.51
C LEU A 158 14.91 -21.51 9.24
N TYR A 159 13.63 -21.87 9.15
CA TYR A 159 12.62 -21.36 10.07
C TYR A 159 12.97 -21.78 11.52
N LYS A 160 13.27 -20.81 12.39
CA LYS A 160 13.23 -21.06 13.84
C LYS A 160 11.84 -20.72 14.35
N SER A 161 11.16 -21.69 14.94
CA SER A 161 9.87 -21.46 15.59
C SER A 161 10.07 -20.59 16.83
N ASN A 162 9.99 -19.29 16.67
CA ASN A 162 9.71 -18.43 17.79
C ASN A 162 8.17 -18.35 17.90
N ARG A 163 7.64 -18.69 19.06
CA ARG A 163 6.24 -18.50 19.42
C ARG A 163 5.96 -16.99 19.43
N ILE A 164 5.71 -16.44 18.24
CA ILE A 164 5.24 -15.06 18.13
C ILE A 164 3.75 -15.14 18.42
N GLU A 165 3.35 -14.57 19.56
CA GLU A 165 1.94 -14.33 19.82
C GLU A 165 1.30 -13.71 18.59
N ARG A 166 0.19 -14.30 18.12
CA ARG A 166 -0.61 -13.76 17.01
C ARG A 166 -0.88 -12.29 17.37
N LYS A 167 -0.19 -11.34 16.73
CA LYS A 167 -0.61 -9.94 16.73
C LYS A 167 -2.05 -9.96 16.22
N LYS A 168 -2.99 -9.52 17.07
CA LYS A 168 -4.37 -9.30 16.66
C LYS A 168 -4.35 -8.60 15.32
N ASN A 169 -5.11 -9.12 14.37
CA ASN A 169 -5.24 -8.56 13.05
C ASN A 169 -5.97 -7.20 13.14
N LYS A 170 -5.24 -6.16 13.49
CA LYS A 170 -5.77 -4.83 13.78
C LYS A 170 -6.48 -4.22 12.57
N GLY A 171 -6.01 -4.49 11.37
CA GLY A 171 -6.64 -4.02 10.14
C GLY A 171 -8.03 -4.63 9.94
N THR A 172 -8.12 -5.94 10.11
CA THR A 172 -9.39 -6.68 10.05
C THR A 172 -10.35 -6.22 11.15
N GLU A 173 -9.88 -6.03 12.38
CA GLU A 173 -10.68 -5.51 13.50
C GLU A 173 -11.27 -4.13 13.17
N LEU A 174 -10.43 -3.18 12.73
CA LEU A 174 -10.87 -1.84 12.35
C LEU A 174 -11.87 -1.84 11.19
N CYS A 175 -11.69 -2.74 10.19
CA CYS A 175 -12.63 -2.89 9.08
C CYS A 175 -14.01 -3.40 9.57
N LEU A 176 -14.04 -4.39 10.46
CA LEU A 176 -15.29 -4.91 11.05
C LEU A 176 -15.98 -3.84 11.88
N GLU A 177 -15.22 -3.09 12.70
CA GLU A 177 -15.77 -2.00 13.51
C GLU A 177 -16.34 -0.88 12.63
N LEU A 178 -15.62 -0.48 11.55
CA LEU A 178 -16.10 0.51 10.59
C LEU A 178 -17.44 0.07 9.97
N LYS A 179 -17.53 -1.17 9.49
CA LYS A 179 -18.74 -1.74 8.89
C LYS A 179 -19.90 -1.86 9.86
N SER A 180 -19.64 -2.07 11.15
CA SER A 180 -20.66 -2.19 12.19
C SER A 180 -21.36 -0.85 12.50
N ILE A 181 -20.74 0.29 12.20
CA ILE A 181 -21.32 1.61 12.48
C ILE A 181 -22.54 1.84 11.57
N LYS A 182 -23.66 2.20 12.17
CA LYS A 182 -24.90 2.47 11.46
C LYS A 182 -24.75 3.68 10.51
N LYS A 183 -25.15 3.50 9.27
CA LYS A 183 -25.20 4.61 8.28
C LYS A 183 -26.26 5.65 8.69
N GLY A 184 -26.01 6.92 8.38
CA GLY A 184 -26.94 8.02 8.60
C GLY A 184 -26.56 8.96 9.74
N LYS A 185 -27.42 9.97 9.95
CA LYS A 185 -27.14 11.11 10.86
C LYS A 185 -26.93 10.73 12.31
N THR A 186 -27.50 9.64 12.80
CA THR A 186 -27.44 9.28 14.24
C THR A 186 -26.07 8.85 14.70
N SER A 187 -25.26 8.27 13.81
CA SER A 187 -23.94 7.68 14.15
C SER A 187 -22.77 8.42 13.51
N TRP A 188 -22.98 9.66 13.02
CA TRP A 188 -21.92 10.39 12.33
C TRP A 188 -20.66 10.62 13.19
N ARG A 189 -20.81 10.92 14.49
CA ARG A 189 -19.68 11.10 15.41
C ARG A 189 -18.87 9.82 15.63
N GLN A 190 -19.55 8.66 15.67
CA GLN A 190 -18.86 7.36 15.78
C GLN A 190 -18.06 7.07 14.51
N TYR A 191 -18.62 7.38 13.35
CA TYR A 191 -17.96 7.22 12.06
C TYR A 191 -16.72 8.14 11.96
N GLU A 192 -16.84 9.42 12.27
CA GLU A 192 -15.70 10.35 12.29
C GLU A 192 -14.57 9.85 13.21
N LYS A 193 -14.91 9.48 14.45
CA LYS A 193 -13.91 8.96 15.40
C LYS A 193 -13.23 7.69 14.91
N LYS A 194 -13.99 6.80 14.26
CA LYS A 194 -13.44 5.57 13.70
C LYS A 194 -12.54 5.86 12.48
N CYS A 195 -12.95 6.75 11.60
CA CYS A 195 -12.12 7.19 10.47
C CYS A 195 -10.81 7.84 10.94
N GLU A 196 -10.85 8.67 11.99
CA GLU A 196 -9.65 9.23 12.60
C GLU A 196 -8.69 8.15 13.12
N GLU A 197 -9.22 7.15 13.83
CA GLU A 197 -8.43 6.01 14.33
C GLU A 197 -7.79 5.22 13.18
N ILE A 198 -8.57 4.95 12.13
CA ILE A 198 -8.11 4.26 10.93
C ILE A 198 -6.99 5.03 10.22
N LEU A 199 -7.15 6.34 10.01
CA LEU A 199 -6.13 7.16 9.36
C LEU A 199 -4.81 7.17 10.16
N LYS A 200 -4.87 7.26 11.48
CA LYS A 200 -3.70 7.15 12.36
C LYS A 200 -3.01 5.79 12.28
N TYR A 201 -3.80 4.73 12.12
CA TYR A 201 -3.26 3.38 11.91
C TYR A 201 -2.63 3.22 10.53
N LEU A 202 -3.29 3.72 9.47
CA LEU A 202 -2.80 3.60 8.09
C LEU A 202 -1.53 4.42 7.85
N PHE A 203 -1.49 5.67 8.30
CA PHE A 203 -0.47 6.67 7.93
C PHE A 203 0.27 7.28 9.14
N PRO A 204 0.82 6.46 10.05
CA PRO A 204 1.44 6.96 11.27
C PRO A 204 2.71 7.79 11.03
N ASN A 205 3.41 7.53 9.92
CA ASN A 205 4.66 8.17 9.56
C ASN A 205 4.50 9.30 8.54
N ASP A 206 3.41 9.25 7.78
CA ASP A 206 3.16 10.15 6.63
C ASP A 206 2.41 11.41 7.03
N LEU A 207 1.52 11.30 8.03
CA LEU A 207 0.64 12.37 8.44
C LEU A 207 0.91 12.81 9.88
N HIS A 208 1.02 14.11 10.09
CA HIS A 208 1.33 14.72 11.37
C HIS A 208 0.45 15.93 11.66
N GLY A 209 0.42 16.36 12.94
CA GLY A 209 -0.32 17.54 13.34
C GLY A 209 -1.81 17.34 13.08
N TRP A 210 -2.35 16.27 13.67
CA TRP A 210 -3.73 15.89 13.57
C TRP A 210 -4.63 16.94 14.22
N HIS A 211 -5.27 17.79 13.41
CA HIS A 211 -6.19 18.82 13.87
C HIS A 211 -7.63 18.43 13.55
N SER A 212 -8.35 17.94 14.56
CA SER A 212 -9.78 17.65 14.43
C SER A 212 -10.60 18.92 14.62
N GLN A 213 -11.65 19.06 13.83
CA GLN A 213 -12.68 20.10 13.93
C GLN A 213 -12.15 21.53 14.06
N LYS A 214 -11.02 21.83 13.40
CA LYS A 214 -10.45 23.17 13.40
C LYS A 214 -11.34 24.16 12.65
N ARG A 215 -11.63 25.29 13.25
CA ARG A 215 -12.34 26.39 12.60
C ARG A 215 -11.34 27.37 11.99
N THR A 216 -11.75 28.03 10.90
CA THR A 216 -11.06 29.21 10.39
C THR A 216 -11.25 30.38 11.35
N ASP A 217 -10.34 31.34 11.32
CA ASP A 217 -10.36 32.49 12.26
C ASP A 217 -11.63 33.37 12.12
N ASP A 218 -12.24 33.35 10.91
CA ASP A 218 -13.55 34.00 10.66
C ASP A 218 -14.74 33.18 11.20
N GLY A 219 -14.50 31.97 11.71
CA GLY A 219 -15.53 31.05 12.21
C GLY A 219 -16.48 30.45 11.17
N LEU A 220 -16.33 30.83 9.89
CA LEU A 220 -17.25 30.49 8.82
C LEU A 220 -17.07 29.05 8.34
N ASN A 221 -15.88 28.50 8.50
CA ASN A 221 -15.56 27.14 8.02
C ASN A 221 -15.05 26.27 9.16
N ARG A 222 -15.46 25.01 9.15
CA ARG A 222 -15.03 23.99 10.09
C ARG A 222 -14.63 22.75 9.31
N TYR A 223 -13.36 22.36 9.42
CA TYR A 223 -12.82 21.14 8.83
C TYR A 223 -13.10 19.96 9.75
N ASP A 224 -13.43 18.82 9.19
CA ASP A 224 -13.50 17.60 9.99
C ASP A 224 -12.12 17.21 10.48
N PHE A 225 -11.12 17.19 9.57
CA PHE A 225 -9.77 16.79 9.93
C PHE A 225 -8.73 17.34 8.95
N VAL A 226 -7.63 17.89 9.46
CA VAL A 226 -6.52 18.41 8.66
C VAL A 226 -5.19 17.89 9.19
N CYS A 227 -4.31 17.42 8.29
CA CYS A 227 -2.99 16.92 8.63
C CYS A 227 -1.92 17.57 7.77
N ARG A 228 -0.73 17.72 8.33
CA ARG A 228 0.48 18.04 7.58
C ARG A 228 1.07 16.77 6.99
N ILE A 229 1.43 16.83 5.71
CA ILE A 229 2.03 15.72 4.97
C ILE A 229 3.54 15.69 5.22
N ARG A 230 4.07 14.49 5.50
CA ARG A 230 5.49 14.14 5.42
C ARG A 230 5.64 13.18 4.24
N PRO A 231 6.48 13.49 3.24
CA PRO A 231 6.58 12.68 2.01
C PRO A 231 7.43 11.43 2.21
N THR A 232 6.90 10.45 2.92
CA THR A 232 7.60 9.19 3.18
C THR A 232 7.27 8.11 2.15
N THR A 233 6.12 8.21 1.47
CA THR A 233 5.72 7.33 0.36
C THR A 233 5.59 8.12 -0.95
N GLU A 234 5.52 7.39 -2.07
CA GLU A 234 5.43 8.00 -3.40
C GLU A 234 4.17 8.85 -3.57
N PHE A 235 3.03 8.35 -3.12
CA PHE A 235 1.78 9.10 -3.16
C PHE A 235 1.89 10.46 -2.45
N TRP A 236 2.43 10.50 -1.24
CA TRP A 236 2.56 11.75 -0.51
C TRP A 236 3.64 12.68 -1.09
N LYS A 237 4.68 12.14 -1.74
CA LYS A 237 5.63 12.93 -2.54
C LYS A 237 4.92 13.58 -3.74
N PHE A 238 4.16 12.78 -4.50
CA PHE A 238 3.34 13.27 -5.60
C PHE A 238 2.44 14.45 -5.17
N VAL A 239 1.74 14.32 -4.04
CA VAL A 239 0.85 15.38 -3.53
C VAL A 239 1.61 16.66 -3.21
N ILE A 240 2.81 16.58 -2.64
CA ILE A 240 3.63 17.76 -2.34
C ILE A 240 4.22 18.37 -3.61
N GLU A 241 4.80 17.56 -4.48
CA GLU A 241 5.59 18.00 -5.62
C GLU A 241 4.73 18.49 -6.78
N HIS A 242 3.65 17.78 -7.08
CA HIS A 242 2.81 18.08 -8.25
C HIS A 242 1.54 18.88 -7.92
N LEU A 243 1.01 18.76 -6.71
CA LEU A 243 -0.15 19.56 -6.29
C LEU A 243 0.23 20.76 -5.41
N ASN A 244 1.51 20.90 -5.03
CA ASN A 244 1.97 21.93 -4.08
C ASN A 244 1.10 21.96 -2.81
N SER A 245 0.73 20.78 -2.28
CA SER A 245 -0.15 20.65 -1.13
C SER A 245 0.60 20.11 0.08
N ARG A 246 0.87 20.96 1.06
CA ARG A 246 1.54 20.60 2.31
C ARG A 246 0.60 20.01 3.35
N TYR A 247 -0.70 20.25 3.16
CA TYR A 247 -1.75 19.77 4.03
C TYR A 247 -2.73 18.95 3.23
N VAL A 248 -3.25 17.89 3.83
CA VAL A 248 -4.37 17.10 3.33
C VAL A 248 -5.57 17.32 4.25
N LEU A 249 -6.73 17.49 3.65
CA LEU A 249 -7.99 17.63 4.33
C LEU A 249 -8.76 16.32 4.22
N PHE A 250 -9.33 15.87 5.33
CA PHE A 250 -10.25 14.72 5.36
C PHE A 250 -11.64 15.20 5.74
N GLU A 251 -12.63 14.72 4.97
CA GLU A 251 -14.05 14.92 5.21
C GLU A 251 -14.72 13.55 5.38
N PHE A 252 -15.58 13.43 6.39
CA PHE A 252 -16.23 12.16 6.73
C PHE A 252 -17.74 12.26 6.50
N LYS A 253 -18.27 11.39 5.62
CA LYS A 253 -19.67 11.46 5.19
C LYS A 253 -20.39 10.13 5.50
N ASN A 254 -21.02 10.07 6.69
CA ASN A 254 -21.79 8.90 7.13
C ASN A 254 -23.24 8.95 6.59
N TYR A 255 -23.42 8.89 5.28
CA TYR A 255 -24.73 8.93 4.65
C TYR A 255 -25.27 7.53 4.34
N LEU A 256 -26.60 7.43 4.17
CA LEU A 256 -27.26 6.17 3.75
C LEU A 256 -26.95 5.82 2.30
N GLY A 257 -26.90 6.81 1.43
CA GLY A 257 -26.62 6.68 0.01
C GLY A 257 -25.32 7.41 -0.39
N GLU A 258 -25.12 7.52 -1.69
CA GLU A 258 -23.99 8.24 -2.27
C GLU A 258 -24.02 9.73 -1.96
N ILE A 259 -22.83 10.34 -1.88
CA ILE A 259 -22.73 11.78 -1.70
C ILE A 259 -23.05 12.53 -2.99
N LYS A 260 -23.60 13.73 -2.85
CA LYS A 260 -24.06 14.58 -3.94
C LYS A 260 -23.13 15.77 -4.14
N GLN A 261 -23.34 16.53 -5.21
CA GLN A 261 -22.54 17.72 -5.54
C GLN A 261 -22.41 18.74 -4.39
N GLY A 262 -23.43 18.91 -3.56
CA GLY A 262 -23.40 19.87 -2.46
C GLY A 262 -22.30 19.58 -1.41
N GLN A 263 -21.97 18.31 -1.19
CA GLN A 263 -20.87 17.89 -0.31
C GLN A 263 -19.51 18.21 -0.93
N ILE A 264 -19.37 18.07 -2.24
CA ILE A 264 -18.15 18.43 -2.96
C ILE A 264 -17.92 19.94 -2.92
N LEU A 265 -18.95 20.74 -3.22
CA LEU A 265 -18.87 22.21 -3.13
C LEU A 265 -18.42 22.69 -1.74
N THR A 266 -18.92 22.07 -0.69
CA THR A 266 -18.52 22.40 0.67
C THR A 266 -17.05 22.10 0.91
N THR A 267 -16.59 20.92 0.50
CA THR A 267 -15.19 20.50 0.65
C THR A 267 -14.24 21.35 -0.20
N GLU A 268 -14.65 21.68 -1.42
CA GLU A 268 -13.86 22.52 -2.34
C GLU A 268 -13.54 23.91 -1.74
N LYS A 269 -14.50 24.53 -1.06
CA LYS A 269 -14.30 25.84 -0.38
C LYS A 269 -13.20 25.81 0.67
N TYR A 270 -12.92 24.64 1.23
CA TYR A 270 -11.86 24.47 2.21
C TYR A 270 -10.46 24.33 1.58
N LEU A 271 -10.40 24.04 0.30
CA LEU A 271 -9.15 23.92 -0.45
C LEU A 271 -8.69 25.30 -0.91
N LEU A 272 -7.56 25.74 -0.39
CA LEU A 272 -6.99 27.05 -0.63
C LEU A 272 -5.54 26.92 -1.10
N GLU A 273 -5.25 27.36 -2.31
CA GLU A 273 -3.91 27.31 -2.92
C GLU A 273 -2.87 28.04 -2.06
N LYS A 274 -3.13 29.31 -1.72
CA LYS A 274 -2.22 30.11 -0.86
C LYS A 274 -2.06 29.55 0.55
N GLY A 275 -3.00 28.69 0.97
CA GLY A 275 -2.93 27.95 2.23
C GLY A 275 -2.21 26.61 2.11
N LEU A 276 -1.62 26.30 0.94
CA LEU A 276 -0.94 25.02 0.65
C LEU A 276 -1.82 23.80 0.94
N ARG A 277 -3.12 23.92 0.65
CA ARG A 277 -4.16 22.89 0.80
C ARG A 277 -4.90 22.75 -0.51
N ARG A 278 -4.39 21.89 -1.39
CA ARG A 278 -5.02 21.59 -2.69
C ARG A 278 -5.55 20.16 -2.77
N MET A 279 -5.42 19.40 -1.67
CA MET A 279 -5.87 18.01 -1.62
C MET A 279 -6.87 17.78 -0.50
N ALA A 280 -7.94 17.05 -0.83
CA ALA A 280 -8.89 16.46 0.11
C ALA A 280 -9.13 14.98 -0.19
N ILE A 281 -9.35 14.21 0.87
CA ILE A 281 -9.86 12.84 0.81
C ILE A 281 -11.23 12.82 1.50
N ILE A 282 -12.26 12.48 0.74
CA ILE A 282 -13.64 12.43 1.22
C ILE A 282 -13.97 10.95 1.50
N MET A 283 -14.03 10.59 2.76
CA MET A 283 -14.37 9.24 3.18
C MET A 283 -15.90 9.10 3.26
N THR A 284 -16.44 8.12 2.54
CA THR A 284 -17.89 7.92 2.39
C THR A 284 -18.25 6.46 2.69
N ARG A 285 -19.53 6.22 2.94
CA ARG A 285 -20.04 4.85 3.16
C ARG A 285 -20.19 4.03 1.86
N THR A 286 -20.54 4.69 0.76
CA THR A 286 -20.93 4.01 -0.49
C THR A 286 -20.26 4.59 -1.74
N GLY A 287 -19.79 5.83 -1.71
CA GLY A 287 -19.22 6.53 -2.87
C GLY A 287 -19.97 7.82 -3.18
N ALA A 288 -19.96 8.24 -4.45
CA ALA A 288 -20.54 9.49 -4.92
C ALA A 288 -21.34 9.31 -6.21
N GLU A 289 -22.41 10.09 -6.37
CA GLU A 289 -23.18 10.19 -7.60
C GLU A 289 -22.34 10.77 -8.77
N ALA A 290 -22.70 10.46 -10.00
CA ALA A 290 -21.97 10.90 -11.21
C ALA A 290 -21.76 12.42 -11.25
N HIS A 291 -22.74 13.22 -10.85
CA HIS A 291 -22.61 14.68 -10.80
C HIS A 291 -21.60 15.15 -9.75
N ALA A 292 -21.49 14.46 -8.63
CA ALA A 292 -20.48 14.76 -7.62
C ALA A 292 -19.07 14.45 -8.13
N ILE A 293 -18.90 13.32 -8.84
CA ILE A 293 -17.63 12.98 -9.50
C ILE A 293 -17.26 14.03 -10.55
N ALA A 294 -18.22 14.44 -11.41
CA ALA A 294 -17.99 15.47 -12.41
C ALA A 294 -17.52 16.81 -11.78
N MET A 295 -18.05 17.14 -10.61
CA MET A 295 -17.60 18.34 -9.87
C MET A 295 -16.16 18.22 -9.35
N THR A 296 -15.76 17.06 -8.82
CA THR A 296 -14.36 16.87 -8.42
C THR A 296 -13.40 16.99 -9.60
N GLN A 297 -13.82 16.48 -10.78
CA GLN A 297 -13.05 16.61 -12.02
C GLN A 297 -12.98 18.07 -12.49
N GLY A 298 -14.06 18.83 -12.40
CA GLY A 298 -14.08 20.27 -12.69
C GLY A 298 -13.13 21.06 -11.80
N ALA A 299 -13.17 20.82 -10.50
CA ALA A 299 -12.27 21.48 -9.54
C ALA A 299 -10.78 21.16 -9.80
N MET A 300 -10.47 19.95 -10.20
CA MET A 300 -9.11 19.58 -10.59
C MET A 300 -8.68 20.31 -11.87
N ARG A 301 -9.50 20.26 -12.92
CA ARG A 301 -9.20 20.87 -14.21
C ARG A 301 -9.03 22.40 -14.14
N GLU A 302 -9.91 23.07 -13.39
CA GLU A 302 -9.97 24.53 -13.33
C GLU A 302 -9.02 25.14 -12.31
N GLN A 303 -8.79 24.45 -11.19
CA GLN A 303 -8.11 25.01 -10.04
C GLN A 303 -6.97 24.13 -9.48
N GLY A 304 -6.71 22.96 -10.09
CA GLY A 304 -5.69 22.02 -9.61
C GLY A 304 -5.98 21.47 -8.20
N LYS A 305 -7.26 21.37 -7.83
CA LYS A 305 -7.70 20.86 -6.53
C LYS A 305 -8.06 19.39 -6.66
N LEU A 306 -7.28 18.49 -6.07
CA LEU A 306 -7.53 17.06 -6.08
C LEU A 306 -8.45 16.68 -4.91
N MET A 307 -9.61 16.14 -5.24
CA MET A 307 -10.56 15.59 -4.25
C MET A 307 -10.80 14.12 -4.56
N LEU A 308 -10.23 13.22 -3.76
CA LEU A 308 -10.42 11.78 -3.89
C LEU A 308 -11.60 11.31 -3.03
N ILE A 309 -12.46 10.50 -3.61
CA ILE A 309 -13.60 9.89 -2.92
C ILE A 309 -13.24 8.45 -2.61
N VAL A 310 -13.22 8.11 -1.32
CA VAL A 310 -12.83 6.80 -0.81
C VAL A 310 -13.99 6.22 -0.01
N ASN A 311 -14.55 5.10 -0.48
CA ASN A 311 -15.62 4.42 0.23
C ASN A 311 -15.11 3.42 1.27
N ASP A 312 -16.01 2.90 2.11
CA ASP A 312 -15.66 1.93 3.15
C ASP A 312 -14.95 0.68 2.62
N GLU A 313 -15.25 0.24 1.39
CA GLU A 313 -14.61 -0.92 0.78
C GLU A 313 -13.14 -0.65 0.52
N LYS A 314 -12.81 0.52 -0.06
CA LYS A 314 -11.43 0.96 -0.30
C LYS A 314 -10.68 1.22 1.02
N VAL A 315 -11.35 1.73 2.04
CA VAL A 315 -10.76 1.86 3.39
C VAL A 315 -10.40 0.48 3.95
N CYS A 316 -11.31 -0.50 3.85
CA CYS A 316 -11.02 -1.87 4.29
C CYS A 316 -9.89 -2.51 3.47
N GLU A 317 -9.82 -2.26 2.16
CA GLU A 317 -8.73 -2.71 1.31
C GLU A 317 -7.37 -2.18 1.84
N MET A 318 -7.27 -0.87 2.09
CA MET A 318 -6.06 -0.25 2.68
C MET A 318 -5.71 -0.84 4.05
N LEU A 319 -6.71 -1.12 4.91
CA LEU A 319 -6.51 -1.75 6.21
C LEU A 319 -5.91 -3.16 6.08
N HIS A 320 -6.43 -3.96 5.14
CA HIS A 320 -5.89 -5.30 4.86
C HIS A 320 -4.51 -5.24 4.22
N MET A 321 -4.26 -4.29 3.31
CA MET A 321 -2.92 -4.04 2.75
C MET A 321 -1.91 -3.77 3.88
N LYS A 322 -2.21 -2.83 4.77
CA LYS A 322 -1.35 -2.50 5.93
C LYS A 322 -1.07 -3.70 6.82
N GLU A 323 -2.08 -4.52 7.06
CA GLU A 323 -1.99 -5.73 7.86
C GLU A 323 -1.08 -6.78 7.19
N ARG A 324 -1.10 -6.88 5.86
CA ARG A 324 -0.22 -7.74 5.07
C ARG A 324 1.19 -7.18 4.85
N GLY A 325 1.49 -5.97 5.37
CA GLY A 325 2.77 -5.29 5.18
C GLY A 325 2.95 -4.66 3.79
N GLU A 326 1.84 -4.42 3.09
CA GLU A 326 1.78 -3.66 1.84
C GLU A 326 1.65 -2.16 2.15
N ASP A 327 1.97 -1.31 1.16
CA ASP A 327 1.80 0.14 1.31
C ASP A 327 0.34 0.53 1.03
N PRO A 328 -0.44 0.99 2.03
CA PRO A 328 -1.83 1.38 1.80
C PRO A 328 -1.97 2.61 0.90
N THR A 329 -0.90 3.40 0.70
CA THR A 329 -0.94 4.54 -0.22
C THR A 329 -1.02 4.14 -1.67
N ASP A 330 -0.66 2.89 -2.04
CA ASP A 330 -0.82 2.38 -3.41
C ASP A 330 -2.29 2.37 -3.83
N CYS A 331 -3.21 2.06 -2.92
CA CYS A 331 -4.65 2.16 -3.19
C CYS A 331 -5.09 3.61 -3.46
N LEU A 332 -4.54 4.59 -2.72
CA LEU A 332 -4.80 6.01 -2.98
C LEU A 332 -4.21 6.45 -4.32
N PHE A 333 -3.04 5.93 -4.67
CA PHE A 333 -2.38 6.23 -5.94
C PHE A 333 -3.20 5.69 -7.12
N GLU A 334 -3.71 4.45 -7.03
CA GLU A 334 -4.60 3.88 -8.05
C GLU A 334 -5.88 4.71 -8.24
N ILE A 335 -6.48 5.18 -7.15
CA ILE A 335 -7.66 6.07 -7.22
C ILE A 335 -7.30 7.39 -7.91
N ALA A 336 -6.15 7.99 -7.57
CA ALA A 336 -5.68 9.24 -8.16
C ALA A 336 -5.34 9.08 -9.65
N ASP A 337 -4.64 8.04 -10.04
CA ASP A 337 -4.29 7.74 -11.43
C ASP A 337 -5.55 7.57 -12.28
N ASN A 338 -6.50 6.74 -11.83
CA ASN A 338 -7.77 6.55 -12.54
C ASN A 338 -8.54 7.87 -12.68
N PHE A 339 -8.53 8.70 -11.64
CA PHE A 339 -9.17 10.01 -11.65
C PHE A 339 -8.51 10.95 -12.67
N LEU A 340 -7.19 11.07 -12.64
CA LEU A 340 -6.42 11.99 -13.50
C LEU A 340 -6.48 11.57 -14.98
N LEU A 341 -6.36 10.28 -15.26
CA LEU A 341 -6.42 9.72 -16.63
C LEU A 341 -7.81 9.85 -17.27
N THR A 342 -8.87 9.97 -16.46
CA THR A 342 -10.26 10.08 -16.93
C THR A 342 -10.79 11.52 -16.91
N LEU A 343 -9.94 12.53 -16.66
CA LEU A 343 -10.37 13.93 -16.69
C LEU A 343 -10.91 14.31 -18.07
N PRO A 344 -12.13 14.85 -18.18
CA PRO A 344 -12.66 15.32 -19.43
C PRO A 344 -11.90 16.57 -19.91
N ARG A 345 -11.83 16.76 -21.22
CA ARG A 345 -11.24 17.96 -21.84
C ARG A 345 -12.09 19.22 -21.62
#